data_1b90a26ff527ec662b72575554d11001
#
_entry.id   1b90a26ff527ec662b72575554d11001
#
_cell.length_a   1.000
_cell.length_b   1.000
_cell.length_c   1.000
_cell.angle_alpha   90.00
_cell.angle_beta   90.00
_cell.angle_gamma   90.00
#
_symmetry.space_group_name_H-M   'P 1'
#
loop_
_entity.id
_entity.type
_entity.pdbx_description
1 polymer ?
#
loop_
_entity_poly.entity_id
_entity_poly.type
_entity_poly.pdbx_seq_one_letter_code
_entity_poly.pdbx_strand_id
1 'polypeptide(L)'
;MTAISFGDANSGFQAGTINGPVSTEIHHHPATERLETPPNPSILIPFSRDKDFVDRDGILDQICQTCSQPGARIALVGLGGVGKSQLAIEYAYRIRERSCETWIFWVHASNAARFEQSFRDIASCVKISGRQNLKANIFQLVHDWLQDERRGPWLIILDNVDDASFLTLPSPGAEAEATKTESAHSRQLVSYLPYCQHGSVLITSRSRGAALELVDYADIIAIEPMSESDALQLFQNKLGQRNADACTTELAASLEYMPLAIAQAAAYILRRHPRCSVRKYLDEGRFTW
;
A
#
# COMPACT_ATOMS: atom_id res chain seq x y z
N MET A 1 -49.27 45.22 -22.94
CA MET A 1 -47.85 44.83 -22.82
C MET A 1 -47.77 43.55 -22.03
N THR A 2 -47.33 42.48 -22.64
CA THR A 2 -47.18 41.17 -21.98
C THR A 2 -45.86 41.20 -21.23
N ALA A 3 -45.88 41.06 -19.91
CA ALA A 3 -44.71 40.98 -19.10
C ALA A 3 -44.06 39.60 -19.33
N ILE A 4 -42.75 39.56 -19.67
CA ILE A 4 -41.96 38.35 -19.81
C ILE A 4 -41.21 38.15 -18.49
N SER A 5 -41.43 37.03 -17.81
CA SER A 5 -40.72 36.70 -16.57
C SER A 5 -39.78 35.54 -16.85
N PHE A 6 -38.56 35.69 -16.36
CA PHE A 6 -37.50 34.67 -16.42
C PHE A 6 -37.32 34.04 -15.06
N GLY A 7 -37.14 32.73 -14.99
CA GLY A 7 -36.94 32.03 -13.69
C GLY A 7 -35.58 32.32 -13.07
N ASP A 8 -35.52 32.32 -11.74
CA ASP A 8 -34.35 32.70 -10.92
C ASP A 8 -33.15 31.74 -11.05
N ALA A 9 -33.32 30.58 -11.69
CA ALA A 9 -32.26 29.56 -11.83
C ALA A 9 -31.53 29.59 -13.21
N ASN A 10 -31.76 30.60 -14.03
CA ASN A 10 -31.13 30.68 -15.35
C ASN A 10 -29.88 31.55 -15.31
N SER A 11 -28.68 30.95 -15.53
CA SER A 11 -27.42 31.64 -15.60
C SER A 11 -26.95 32.05 -17.00
N GLY A 12 -27.83 31.86 -18.01
CA GLY A 12 -27.55 32.22 -19.41
C GLY A 12 -28.05 33.61 -19.79
N PHE A 13 -27.90 33.97 -21.08
CA PHE A 13 -28.38 35.21 -21.66
C PHE A 13 -29.89 35.21 -21.70
N GLN A 14 -30.51 36.28 -21.18
CA GLN A 14 -31.96 36.47 -21.13
C GLN A 14 -32.35 37.80 -21.79
N ALA A 15 -33.24 37.76 -22.75
CA ALA A 15 -33.75 38.96 -23.40
C ALA A 15 -35.23 38.81 -23.80
N GLY A 16 -36.03 39.82 -23.49
CA GLY A 16 -37.46 39.87 -23.84
C GLY A 16 -37.70 40.20 -25.31
N THR A 17 -36.84 40.96 -25.95
CA THR A 17 -36.94 41.35 -27.40
C THR A 17 -35.53 41.63 -27.93
N ILE A 18 -35.18 41.06 -29.07
CA ILE A 18 -33.90 41.27 -29.74
C ILE A 18 -34.17 41.83 -31.14
N ASN A 19 -33.70 43.07 -31.40
CA ASN A 19 -33.93 43.79 -32.67
C ASN A 19 -32.70 43.85 -33.58
N GLY A 20 -31.70 42.99 -33.36
CA GLY A 20 -30.46 42.94 -34.15
C GLY A 20 -29.64 41.70 -33.89
N PRO A 21 -28.51 41.54 -34.59
CA PRO A 21 -27.62 40.40 -34.37
C PRO A 21 -27.02 40.46 -32.95
N VAL A 22 -27.12 39.33 -32.24
CA VAL A 22 -26.53 39.14 -30.88
C VAL A 22 -25.35 38.21 -31.02
N SER A 23 -24.17 38.65 -30.59
CA SER A 23 -22.99 37.82 -30.39
C SER A 23 -22.76 37.64 -28.90
N THR A 24 -22.84 36.45 -28.40
CA THR A 24 -22.55 36.11 -27.00
C THR A 24 -21.30 35.27 -26.92
N GLU A 25 -20.28 35.74 -26.27
CA GLU A 25 -19.12 34.93 -25.84
C GLU A 25 -19.39 34.36 -24.48
N ILE A 26 -19.57 33.03 -24.42
CA ILE A 26 -19.72 32.33 -23.14
C ILE A 26 -18.33 31.96 -22.65
N HIS A 27 -17.78 32.75 -21.74
CA HIS A 27 -16.57 32.38 -21.04
C HIS A 27 -16.88 31.33 -19.98
N HIS A 28 -16.65 30.08 -20.30
CA HIS A 28 -16.59 29.03 -19.27
C HIS A 28 -15.35 29.25 -18.43
N HIS A 29 -15.49 29.97 -17.33
CA HIS A 29 -14.48 29.90 -16.29
C HIS A 29 -14.57 28.49 -15.69
N PRO A 30 -13.52 27.67 -15.76
CA PRO A 30 -13.50 26.43 -15.00
C PRO A 30 -13.78 26.79 -13.54
N ALA A 31 -14.73 26.10 -12.92
CA ALA A 31 -15.05 26.30 -11.53
C ALA A 31 -13.75 26.29 -10.75
N THR A 32 -13.43 27.40 -10.07
CA THR A 32 -12.25 27.48 -9.22
C THR A 32 -12.38 26.33 -8.24
N GLU A 33 -11.48 25.32 -8.33
CA GLU A 33 -11.48 24.21 -7.38
C GLU A 33 -11.46 24.85 -5.98
N ARG A 34 -12.53 24.62 -5.23
CA ARG A 34 -12.55 25.02 -3.82
C ARG A 34 -11.36 24.37 -3.16
N LEU A 35 -10.48 25.17 -2.57
CA LEU A 35 -9.36 24.67 -1.79
C LEU A 35 -9.94 23.70 -0.74
N GLU A 36 -9.77 22.42 -0.98
CA GLU A 36 -10.18 21.40 -0.03
C GLU A 36 -9.30 21.53 1.21
N THR A 37 -9.90 21.44 2.40
CA THR A 37 -9.13 21.45 3.64
C THR A 37 -8.17 20.24 3.62
N PRO A 38 -6.87 20.46 3.85
CA PRO A 38 -5.90 19.38 3.94
C PRO A 38 -6.37 18.36 4.99
N PRO A 39 -6.40 17.07 4.67
CA PRO A 39 -6.77 16.06 5.66
C PRO A 39 -5.67 15.94 6.73
N ASN A 40 -6.05 15.43 7.91
CA ASN A 40 -5.09 15.03 8.94
C ASN A 40 -4.36 13.75 8.52
N PRO A 41 -3.13 13.53 9.00
CA PRO A 41 -2.40 12.30 8.76
C PRO A 41 -3.24 11.06 9.07
N SER A 42 -3.23 10.12 8.15
CA SER A 42 -4.06 8.92 8.22
C SER A 42 -3.30 7.68 7.73
N ILE A 43 -3.87 6.52 8.03
CA ILE A 43 -3.39 5.23 7.56
C ILE A 43 -4.23 4.80 6.36
N LEU A 44 -3.58 4.61 5.21
CA LEU A 44 -4.18 4.08 4.00
C LEU A 44 -3.64 2.67 3.76
N ILE A 45 -4.18 1.70 4.50
CA ILE A 45 -3.86 0.27 4.41
C ILE A 45 -5.15 -0.49 4.16
N PRO A 46 -5.23 -1.35 3.13
CA PRO A 46 -6.46 -2.08 2.78
C PRO A 46 -6.72 -3.29 3.68
N PHE A 47 -5.92 -3.47 4.74
CA PHE A 47 -5.98 -4.63 5.64
C PHE A 47 -6.21 -4.20 7.08
N SER A 48 -7.05 -4.93 7.78
CA SER A 48 -7.17 -4.81 9.24
C SER A 48 -5.99 -5.49 9.94
N ARG A 49 -5.65 -5.00 11.14
CA ARG A 49 -4.67 -5.64 12.00
C ARG A 49 -5.12 -7.06 12.37
N ASP A 50 -4.22 -8.04 12.29
CA ASP A 50 -4.52 -9.41 12.73
C ASP A 50 -4.47 -9.48 14.26
N LYS A 51 -5.61 -9.77 14.88
CA LYS A 51 -5.72 -9.92 16.34
C LYS A 51 -4.93 -11.13 16.89
N ASP A 52 -4.67 -12.11 16.04
CA ASP A 52 -3.96 -13.34 16.40
C ASP A 52 -2.47 -13.27 16.03
N PHE A 53 -1.98 -12.06 15.66
CA PHE A 53 -0.57 -11.86 15.33
C PHE A 53 0.34 -12.30 16.45
N VAL A 54 1.40 -13.02 16.11
CA VAL A 54 2.46 -13.43 17.04
C VAL A 54 3.68 -12.58 16.73
N ASP A 55 4.18 -11.89 17.75
CA ASP A 55 5.42 -11.13 17.65
C ASP A 55 6.59 -12.09 17.47
N ARG A 56 7.47 -11.78 16.53
CA ARG A 56 8.58 -12.66 16.15
C ARG A 56 9.88 -12.02 16.58
N ASP A 57 10.50 -12.63 17.56
CA ASP A 57 11.82 -12.36 18.16
C ASP A 57 12.61 -11.18 17.57
N GLY A 58 12.24 -9.94 17.94
CA GLY A 58 12.98 -8.74 17.59
C GLY A 58 12.90 -8.29 16.11
N ILE A 59 12.18 -8.98 15.22
CA ILE A 59 12.06 -8.55 13.80
C ILE A 59 11.42 -7.17 13.71
N LEU A 60 10.34 -6.93 14.45
CA LEU A 60 9.69 -5.62 14.47
C LEU A 60 10.57 -4.54 15.09
N ASP A 61 11.39 -4.88 16.08
CA ASP A 61 12.37 -3.95 16.65
C ASP A 61 13.47 -3.63 15.65
N GLN A 62 13.94 -4.61 14.89
CA GLN A 62 14.91 -4.42 13.81
C GLN A 62 14.33 -3.51 12.70
N ILE A 63 13.09 -3.75 12.27
CA ILE A 63 12.39 -2.88 11.32
C ILE A 63 12.30 -1.45 11.89
N CYS A 64 11.89 -1.31 13.16
CA CYS A 64 11.76 -0.03 13.82
C CYS A 64 13.10 0.72 13.89
N GLN A 65 14.15 0.06 14.28
CA GLN A 65 15.50 0.64 14.39
C GLN A 65 16.00 1.14 13.03
N THR A 66 15.83 0.33 11.98
CA THR A 66 16.28 0.70 10.63
C THR A 66 15.41 1.81 10.05
N CYS A 67 14.07 1.72 10.13
CA CYS A 67 13.16 2.76 9.65
C CYS A 67 13.25 4.08 10.42
N SER A 68 13.87 4.10 11.59
CA SER A 68 14.13 5.33 12.34
C SER A 68 15.29 6.15 11.78
N GLN A 69 16.06 5.60 10.85
CA GLN A 69 17.11 6.34 10.17
C GLN A 69 16.50 7.29 9.12
N PRO A 70 17.03 8.51 8.95
CA PRO A 70 16.54 9.45 7.95
C PRO A 70 16.60 8.87 6.54
N GLY A 71 15.50 8.93 5.81
CA GLY A 71 15.42 8.43 4.44
C GLY A 71 15.53 6.91 4.29
N ALA A 72 15.27 6.15 5.36
CA ALA A 72 15.47 4.71 5.39
C ALA A 72 14.66 3.98 4.31
N ARG A 73 15.31 3.02 3.66
CA ARG A 73 14.66 2.05 2.77
C ARG A 73 15.10 0.65 3.18
N ILE A 74 14.16 -0.20 3.52
CA ILE A 74 14.43 -1.56 3.96
C ILE A 74 13.58 -2.56 3.21
N ALA A 75 14.05 -3.79 3.05
CA ALA A 75 13.32 -4.86 2.40
C ALA A 75 13.19 -6.10 3.29
N LEU A 76 11.96 -6.57 3.48
CA LEU A 76 11.67 -7.88 4.06
C LEU A 76 11.67 -8.91 2.95
N VAL A 77 12.62 -9.83 2.98
CA VAL A 77 12.78 -10.84 1.93
C VAL A 77 12.63 -12.24 2.52
N GLY A 78 11.89 -13.11 1.84
CA GLY A 78 11.68 -14.50 2.27
C GLY A 78 10.61 -15.20 1.46
N LEU A 79 10.37 -16.46 1.74
CA LEU A 79 9.42 -17.30 1.03
C LEU A 79 7.99 -16.74 1.00
N GLY A 80 7.18 -17.18 0.02
CA GLY A 80 5.74 -16.93 0.02
C GLY A 80 5.09 -17.51 1.29
N GLY A 81 4.17 -16.78 1.92
CA GLY A 81 3.49 -17.29 3.12
C GLY A 81 4.25 -17.18 4.44
N VAL A 82 5.50 -16.70 4.43
CA VAL A 82 6.34 -16.57 5.64
C VAL A 82 5.94 -15.40 6.57
N GLY A 83 4.97 -14.57 6.15
CA GLY A 83 4.41 -13.52 6.99
C GLY A 83 4.96 -12.11 6.77
N LYS A 84 5.73 -11.82 5.70
CA LYS A 84 6.31 -10.49 5.41
C LYS A 84 5.27 -9.37 5.41
N SER A 85 4.18 -9.53 4.65
CA SER A 85 3.10 -8.54 4.60
C SER A 85 2.40 -8.37 5.95
N GLN A 86 2.28 -9.43 6.76
CA GLN A 86 1.72 -9.35 8.11
C GLN A 86 2.63 -8.56 9.06
N LEU A 87 3.95 -8.74 8.95
CA LEU A 87 4.94 -7.94 9.69
C LEU A 87 4.84 -6.45 9.29
N ALA A 88 4.71 -6.16 7.99
CA ALA A 88 4.57 -4.80 7.50
C ALA A 88 3.24 -4.14 7.97
N ILE A 89 2.13 -4.90 7.97
CA ILE A 89 0.84 -4.44 8.49
C ILE A 89 0.96 -4.14 9.99
N GLU A 90 1.48 -5.07 10.77
CA GLU A 90 1.65 -4.91 12.22
C GLU A 90 2.55 -3.71 12.53
N TYR A 91 3.68 -3.56 11.83
CA TYR A 91 4.56 -2.41 11.97
C TYR A 91 3.85 -1.09 11.70
N ALA A 92 3.06 -1.02 10.64
CA ALA A 92 2.29 0.17 10.30
C ALA A 92 1.29 0.57 11.40
N TYR A 93 0.58 -0.40 11.98
CA TYR A 93 -0.33 -0.13 13.09
C TYR A 93 0.42 0.33 14.34
N ARG A 94 1.59 -0.24 14.65
CA ARG A 94 2.44 0.21 15.78
C ARG A 94 2.99 1.62 15.58
N ILE A 95 3.38 1.99 14.36
CA ILE A 95 3.77 3.38 14.05
C ILE A 95 2.59 4.32 14.28
N ARG A 96 1.40 3.97 13.83
CA ARG A 96 0.20 4.79 14.01
C ARG A 96 -0.15 4.99 15.49
N GLU A 97 0.01 3.97 16.31
CA GLU A 97 -0.20 4.04 17.78
C GLU A 97 0.82 4.95 18.46
N ARG A 98 2.08 4.97 17.98
CA ARG A 98 3.17 5.81 18.53
C ARG A 98 3.12 7.25 18.04
N SER A 99 2.69 7.47 16.80
CA SER A 99 2.66 8.78 16.14
C SER A 99 1.40 8.94 15.29
N CYS A 100 0.47 9.75 15.77
CA CYS A 100 -0.73 10.09 15.00
C CYS A 100 -0.44 11.08 13.85
N GLU A 101 0.75 11.66 13.80
CA GLU A 101 1.16 12.63 12.78
C GLU A 101 1.84 11.98 11.56
N THR A 102 2.09 10.67 11.60
CA THR A 102 2.73 9.94 10.50
C THR A 102 1.70 9.48 9.48
N TRP A 103 1.93 9.81 8.22
CA TRP A 103 1.18 9.26 7.10
C TRP A 103 1.67 7.86 6.80
N ILE A 104 0.76 6.91 6.58
CA ILE A 104 1.11 5.54 6.25
C ILE A 104 0.36 5.13 5.00
N PHE A 105 1.11 4.76 3.95
CA PHE A 105 0.56 4.40 2.66
C PHE A 105 0.96 2.98 2.26
N TRP A 106 -0.03 2.22 1.82
CA TRP A 106 0.19 0.90 1.24
C TRP A 106 0.16 0.99 -0.28
N VAL A 107 1.22 0.52 -0.91
CA VAL A 107 1.38 0.52 -2.37
C VAL A 107 1.54 -0.91 -2.86
N HIS A 108 0.62 -1.36 -3.68
CA HIS A 108 0.72 -2.66 -4.33
C HIS A 108 1.74 -2.60 -5.46
N ALA A 109 2.89 -3.24 -5.28
CA ALA A 109 4.00 -3.19 -6.21
C ALA A 109 4.22 -4.51 -6.98
N SER A 110 3.14 -5.25 -7.25
CA SER A 110 3.21 -6.48 -8.03
C SER A 110 3.26 -6.25 -9.55
N ASN A 111 2.85 -5.07 -10.02
CA ASN A 111 2.94 -4.63 -11.41
C ASN A 111 2.67 -3.13 -11.53
N ALA A 112 3.00 -2.54 -12.70
CA ALA A 112 2.89 -1.11 -12.95
C ALA A 112 1.46 -0.56 -12.77
N ALA A 113 0.43 -1.28 -13.20
CA ALA A 113 -0.95 -0.82 -13.12
C ALA A 113 -1.44 -0.70 -11.66
N ARG A 114 -1.11 -1.68 -10.80
CA ARG A 114 -1.44 -1.64 -9.38
C ARG A 114 -0.64 -0.56 -8.64
N PHE A 115 0.61 -0.39 -9.03
CA PHE A 115 1.46 0.67 -8.51
C PHE A 115 0.87 2.04 -8.82
N GLU A 116 0.51 2.30 -10.08
CA GLU A 116 -0.14 3.54 -10.48
C GLU A 116 -1.47 3.78 -9.74
N GLN A 117 -2.32 2.74 -9.63
CA GLN A 117 -3.58 2.86 -8.88
C GLN A 117 -3.34 3.26 -7.43
N SER A 118 -2.34 2.66 -6.77
CA SER A 118 -1.98 3.03 -5.39
C SER A 118 -1.53 4.50 -5.28
N PHE A 119 -0.82 5.04 -6.27
CA PHE A 119 -0.45 6.47 -6.31
C PHE A 119 -1.69 7.37 -6.50
N ARG A 120 -2.67 6.96 -7.30
CA ARG A 120 -3.96 7.65 -7.44
C ARG A 120 -4.74 7.66 -6.12
N ASP A 121 -4.71 6.55 -5.40
CA ASP A 121 -5.37 6.41 -4.09
C ASP A 121 -4.70 7.32 -3.05
N ILE A 122 -3.36 7.39 -3.03
CA ILE A 122 -2.59 8.32 -2.18
C ILE A 122 -2.99 9.77 -2.51
N ALA A 123 -2.92 10.17 -3.78
CA ALA A 123 -3.26 11.53 -4.20
C ALA A 123 -4.68 11.93 -3.81
N SER A 124 -5.63 10.97 -3.87
CA SER A 124 -7.02 11.16 -3.46
C SER A 124 -7.16 11.28 -1.94
N CYS A 125 -6.44 10.44 -1.19
CA CYS A 125 -6.44 10.45 0.27
C CYS A 125 -5.92 11.79 0.82
N VAL A 126 -4.80 12.27 0.29
CA VAL A 126 -4.18 13.54 0.74
C VAL A 126 -4.71 14.78 0.01
N LYS A 127 -5.68 14.60 -0.89
CA LYS A 127 -6.37 15.66 -1.64
C LYS A 127 -5.43 16.57 -2.43
N ILE A 128 -4.49 15.96 -3.19
CA ILE A 128 -3.58 16.73 -4.04
C ILE A 128 -4.39 17.49 -5.11
N SER A 129 -4.13 18.77 -5.26
CA SER A 129 -4.73 19.58 -6.33
C SER A 129 -4.30 19.08 -7.70
N GLY A 130 -5.23 19.03 -8.66
CA GLY A 130 -4.97 18.50 -10.00
C GLY A 130 -5.00 16.98 -10.14
N ARG A 131 -5.22 16.20 -9.07
CA ARG A 131 -5.32 14.73 -9.10
C ARG A 131 -6.39 14.17 -10.04
N GLN A 132 -7.42 14.96 -10.35
CA GLN A 132 -8.52 14.56 -11.24
C GLN A 132 -8.21 14.83 -12.72
N ASN A 133 -7.14 15.57 -13.03
CA ASN A 133 -6.74 15.82 -14.39
C ASN A 133 -6.09 14.57 -15.00
N LEU A 134 -6.74 13.97 -15.99
CA LEU A 134 -6.26 12.79 -16.69
C LEU A 134 -4.91 12.97 -17.40
N LYS A 135 -4.52 14.22 -17.69
CA LYS A 135 -3.22 14.54 -18.29
C LYS A 135 -2.11 14.81 -17.27
N ALA A 136 -2.45 14.90 -15.98
CA ALA A 136 -1.46 15.14 -14.95
C ALA A 136 -0.64 13.85 -14.68
N ASN A 137 0.67 14.01 -14.52
CA ASN A 137 1.52 12.92 -14.05
C ASN A 137 1.28 12.70 -12.56
N ILE A 138 0.50 11.67 -12.23
CA ILE A 138 0.12 11.36 -10.85
C ILE A 138 1.34 11.03 -9.98
N PHE A 139 2.36 10.40 -10.55
CA PHE A 139 3.59 10.07 -9.86
C PHE A 139 4.34 11.33 -9.43
N GLN A 140 4.43 12.32 -10.33
CA GLN A 140 5.08 13.59 -10.00
C GLN A 140 4.31 14.35 -8.92
N LEU A 141 2.98 14.38 -8.99
CA LEU A 141 2.15 15.04 -7.98
C LEU A 141 2.37 14.44 -6.59
N VAL A 142 2.39 13.12 -6.49
CA VAL A 142 2.62 12.42 -5.21
C VAL A 142 4.06 12.61 -4.74
N HIS A 143 5.05 12.55 -5.65
CA HIS A 143 6.45 12.80 -5.35
C HIS A 143 6.65 14.17 -4.72
N ASP A 144 6.12 15.24 -5.35
CA ASP A 144 6.25 16.61 -4.86
C ASP A 144 5.58 16.78 -3.49
N TRP A 145 4.44 16.10 -3.29
CA TRP A 145 3.75 16.10 -2.00
C TRP A 145 4.58 15.40 -0.91
N LEU A 146 5.20 14.26 -1.22
CA LEU A 146 6.05 13.51 -0.30
C LEU A 146 7.35 14.23 0.05
N GLN A 147 7.88 15.07 -0.85
CA GLN A 147 9.06 15.90 -0.61
C GLN A 147 8.80 17.10 0.31
N ASP A 148 7.56 17.56 0.42
CA ASP A 148 7.21 18.73 1.22
C ASP A 148 7.25 18.42 2.71
N GLU A 149 8.31 18.80 3.42
CA GLU A 149 8.51 18.57 4.87
C GLU A 149 7.34 19.06 5.73
N ARG A 150 6.61 20.08 5.27
CA ARG A 150 5.43 20.62 5.98
C ARG A 150 4.28 19.62 6.05
N ARG A 151 4.31 18.55 5.28
CA ARG A 151 3.30 17.47 5.28
C ARG A 151 3.49 16.49 6.41
N GLY A 152 4.64 16.57 7.09
CA GLY A 152 4.98 15.66 8.19
C GLY A 152 5.61 14.34 7.75
N PRO A 153 5.93 13.48 8.70
CA PRO A 153 6.57 12.20 8.42
C PRO A 153 5.64 11.23 7.70
N TRP A 154 6.24 10.37 6.87
CA TRP A 154 5.50 9.34 6.15
C TRP A 154 6.25 8.01 6.06
N LEU A 155 5.47 6.93 5.98
CA LEU A 155 5.91 5.57 5.71
C LEU A 155 5.17 5.05 4.48
N ILE A 156 5.92 4.62 3.45
CA ILE A 156 5.37 3.88 2.31
C ILE A 156 5.74 2.40 2.46
N ILE A 157 4.76 1.52 2.34
CA ILE A 157 4.95 0.08 2.27
C ILE A 157 4.74 -0.35 0.83
N LEU A 158 5.82 -0.82 0.18
CA LEU A 158 5.77 -1.43 -1.15
C LEU A 158 5.58 -2.94 -0.99
N ASP A 159 4.36 -3.40 -1.20
CA ASP A 159 4.06 -4.83 -0.99
C ASP A 159 4.15 -5.62 -2.28
N ASN A 160 4.81 -6.79 -2.19
CA ASN A 160 4.94 -7.78 -3.25
C ASN A 160 5.77 -7.30 -4.45
N VAL A 161 6.95 -6.75 -4.20
CA VAL A 161 7.94 -6.40 -5.23
C VAL A 161 8.74 -7.65 -5.60
N ASP A 162 8.12 -8.58 -6.33
CA ASP A 162 8.79 -9.82 -6.75
C ASP A 162 9.55 -9.66 -8.07
N ASP A 163 9.18 -8.65 -8.84
CA ASP A 163 9.85 -8.19 -10.05
C ASP A 163 9.99 -6.66 -9.97
N ALA A 164 11.21 -6.16 -9.88
CA ALA A 164 11.51 -4.74 -9.82
C ALA A 164 11.67 -4.10 -11.21
N SER A 165 11.64 -4.87 -12.28
CA SER A 165 11.92 -4.38 -13.65
C SER A 165 10.99 -3.22 -14.06
N PHE A 166 9.71 -3.27 -13.73
CA PHE A 166 8.77 -2.19 -14.06
C PHE A 166 9.03 -0.90 -13.25
N LEU A 167 9.73 -0.99 -12.12
CA LEU A 167 10.11 0.16 -11.30
C LEU A 167 11.41 0.80 -11.78
N THR A 168 12.34 -0.01 -12.27
CA THR A 168 13.73 0.37 -12.59
C THR A 168 13.96 0.59 -14.08
N LEU A 169 13.14 -0.01 -14.95
CA LEU A 169 13.22 0.22 -16.39
C LEU A 169 12.42 1.46 -16.82
N PRO A 170 12.85 2.16 -17.87
CA PRO A 170 12.09 3.25 -18.46
C PRO A 170 10.73 2.77 -18.95
N SER A 171 9.67 3.52 -18.66
CA SER A 171 8.31 3.15 -19.09
C SER A 171 8.18 3.23 -20.63
N PRO A 172 7.75 2.15 -21.33
CA PRO A 172 7.71 2.09 -22.80
C PRO A 172 6.70 3.05 -23.46
N GLY A 173 5.90 3.80 -22.70
CA GLY A 173 4.89 4.73 -23.19
C GLY A 173 5.37 6.18 -23.42
N ALA A 174 6.60 6.53 -23.06
CA ALA A 174 7.11 7.91 -23.18
C ALA A 174 7.66 8.26 -24.58
N GLU A 175 7.80 7.29 -25.48
CA GLU A 175 8.38 7.51 -26.81
C GLU A 175 7.39 8.05 -27.86
N ALA A 176 6.08 8.00 -27.62
CA ALA A 176 5.07 8.30 -28.63
C ALA A 176 4.69 9.79 -28.80
N GLU A 177 5.10 10.69 -27.90
CA GLU A 177 4.78 12.13 -27.96
C GLU A 177 5.99 13.08 -27.91
N ALA A 178 7.21 12.58 -28.12
CA ALA A 178 8.40 13.43 -28.15
C ALA A 178 8.56 14.14 -29.51
N THR A 179 7.71 15.14 -29.78
CA THR A 179 8.06 16.23 -30.70
C THR A 179 8.97 17.21 -29.95
N LYS A 180 10.30 17.06 -30.20
CA LYS A 180 11.32 18.12 -30.16
C LYS A 180 11.21 19.15 -29.03
N THR A 181 11.49 18.78 -27.80
CA THR A 181 12.18 19.67 -26.86
C THR A 181 13.00 18.80 -25.89
N GLU A 182 14.25 19.15 -25.69
CA GLU A 182 15.28 18.40 -24.98
C GLU A 182 14.85 17.98 -23.57
N SER A 183 15.19 16.72 -23.21
CA SER A 183 15.18 16.15 -21.85
C SER A 183 13.88 15.60 -21.24
N ALA A 184 13.00 14.98 -22.02
CA ALA A 184 12.07 14.00 -21.42
C ALA A 184 12.78 12.63 -21.29
N HIS A 185 13.76 12.50 -20.39
CA HIS A 185 14.27 11.20 -19.97
C HIS A 185 13.10 10.45 -19.35
N SER A 186 12.78 9.29 -19.93
CA SER A 186 11.79 8.34 -19.36
C SER A 186 12.22 8.03 -17.92
N ARG A 187 11.58 8.65 -16.96
CA ARG A 187 11.91 8.50 -15.54
C ARG A 187 11.49 7.12 -15.08
N GLN A 188 12.36 6.43 -14.37
CA GLN A 188 12.06 5.18 -13.70
C GLN A 188 10.99 5.43 -12.60
N LEU A 189 10.02 4.52 -12.45
CA LEU A 189 8.95 4.69 -11.45
C LEU A 189 9.49 4.78 -10.02
N VAL A 190 10.58 4.08 -9.73
CA VAL A 190 11.25 4.16 -8.41
C VAL A 190 11.73 5.56 -8.05
N SER A 191 12.06 6.40 -9.05
CA SER A 191 12.52 7.77 -8.81
C SER A 191 11.43 8.72 -8.29
N TYR A 192 10.16 8.30 -8.35
CA TYR A 192 9.05 9.04 -7.75
C TYR A 192 8.85 8.76 -6.26
N LEU A 193 9.65 7.86 -5.68
CA LEU A 193 9.77 7.69 -4.24
C LEU A 193 10.95 8.54 -3.75
N PRO A 194 10.74 9.71 -3.14
CA PRO A 194 11.83 10.61 -2.79
C PRO A 194 12.70 10.04 -1.67
N TYR A 195 13.99 10.40 -1.69
CA TYR A 195 14.88 10.25 -0.54
C TYR A 195 14.79 11.54 0.29
N CYS A 196 14.10 11.50 1.42
CA CYS A 196 13.98 12.65 2.32
C CYS A 196 14.03 12.22 3.78
N GLN A 197 14.48 13.11 4.66
CA GLN A 197 14.72 12.78 6.08
C GLN A 197 13.46 12.37 6.85
N HIS A 198 12.29 12.86 6.44
CA HIS A 198 11.01 12.62 7.09
C HIS A 198 10.22 11.44 6.48
N GLY A 199 10.82 10.72 5.53
CA GLY A 199 10.18 9.59 4.85
C GLY A 199 10.94 8.29 4.98
N SER A 200 10.21 7.18 5.04
CA SER A 200 10.78 5.83 5.00
C SER A 200 10.00 4.90 4.07
N VAL A 201 10.68 3.91 3.52
CA VAL A 201 10.10 2.91 2.62
C VAL A 201 10.38 1.51 3.15
N LEU A 202 9.32 0.73 3.35
CA LEU A 202 9.38 -0.68 3.74
C LEU A 202 8.91 -1.52 2.55
N ILE A 203 9.75 -2.43 2.09
CA ILE A 203 9.51 -3.27 0.91
C ILE A 203 9.27 -4.71 1.36
N THR A 204 8.31 -5.40 0.74
CA THR A 204 8.19 -6.85 0.88
C THR A 204 8.44 -7.53 -0.46
N SER A 205 9.26 -8.59 -0.46
CA SER A 205 9.61 -9.33 -1.69
C SER A 205 9.87 -10.82 -1.40
N ARG A 206 9.61 -11.66 -2.38
CA ARG A 206 10.09 -13.04 -2.41
C ARG A 206 11.44 -13.15 -3.10
N SER A 207 11.79 -12.16 -3.89
CA SER A 207 13.03 -12.12 -4.69
C SER A 207 14.07 -11.22 -4.02
N ARG A 208 15.19 -11.81 -3.60
CA ARG A 208 16.33 -11.05 -3.10
C ARG A 208 16.95 -10.17 -4.19
N GLY A 209 16.93 -10.65 -5.45
CA GLY A 209 17.42 -9.88 -6.60
C GLY A 209 16.60 -8.60 -6.80
N ALA A 210 15.26 -8.71 -6.80
CA ALA A 210 14.38 -7.54 -6.92
C ALA A 210 14.56 -6.56 -5.76
N ALA A 211 14.77 -7.05 -4.53
CA ALA A 211 15.04 -6.19 -3.38
C ALA A 211 16.35 -5.41 -3.53
N LEU A 212 17.42 -6.05 -4.01
CA LEU A 212 18.74 -5.43 -4.22
C LEU A 212 18.75 -4.33 -5.30
N GLU A 213 17.75 -4.29 -6.18
CA GLU A 213 17.58 -3.19 -7.12
C GLU A 213 17.05 -1.90 -6.44
N LEU A 214 16.51 -2.03 -5.23
CA LEU A 214 15.80 -0.94 -4.53
C LEU A 214 16.46 -0.51 -3.22
N VAL A 215 17.20 -1.40 -2.56
CA VAL A 215 17.86 -1.17 -1.26
C VAL A 215 19.26 -1.77 -1.23
N ASP A 216 20.10 -1.28 -0.33
CA ASP A 216 21.43 -1.84 -0.10
C ASP A 216 21.33 -3.21 0.59
N TYR A 217 22.37 -4.02 0.43
CA TYR A 217 22.44 -5.36 1.02
C TYR A 217 22.26 -5.36 2.54
N ALA A 218 22.79 -4.34 3.22
CA ALA A 218 22.71 -4.18 4.66
C ALA A 218 21.27 -3.90 5.17
N ASP A 219 20.40 -3.39 4.28
CA ASP A 219 19.03 -3.01 4.59
C ASP A 219 18.02 -4.12 4.25
N ILE A 220 18.51 -5.32 3.92
CA ILE A 220 17.69 -6.50 3.70
C ILE A 220 17.53 -7.30 4.98
N ILE A 221 16.31 -7.44 5.46
CA ILE A 221 15.94 -8.32 6.57
C ILE A 221 15.41 -9.63 5.98
N ALA A 222 16.12 -10.72 6.18
CA ALA A 222 15.67 -12.04 5.78
C ALA A 222 14.60 -12.54 6.75
N ILE A 223 13.45 -12.96 6.21
CA ILE A 223 12.34 -13.50 7.00
C ILE A 223 12.28 -15.00 6.78
N GLU A 224 12.65 -15.73 7.82
CA GLU A 224 12.61 -17.18 7.87
C GLU A 224 11.24 -17.70 8.35
N PRO A 225 10.91 -18.98 8.25
CA PRO A 225 9.77 -19.60 8.94
C PRO A 225 9.76 -19.26 10.45
N MET A 226 8.63 -19.42 11.10
CA MET A 226 8.52 -19.17 12.54
C MET A 226 9.39 -20.12 13.36
N SER A 227 9.76 -19.70 14.57
CA SER A 227 10.26 -20.65 15.57
C SER A 227 9.14 -21.65 15.94
N GLU A 228 9.49 -22.80 16.49
CA GLU A 228 8.49 -23.76 16.99
C GLU A 228 7.56 -23.11 18.01
N SER A 229 8.11 -22.31 18.94
CA SER A 229 7.34 -21.61 19.95
C SER A 229 6.33 -20.64 19.37
N ASP A 230 6.75 -19.83 18.38
CA ASP A 230 5.86 -18.87 17.71
C ASP A 230 4.78 -19.54 16.90
N ALA A 231 5.14 -20.63 16.20
CA ALA A 231 4.21 -21.43 15.42
C ALA A 231 3.11 -22.07 16.30
N LEU A 232 3.50 -22.60 17.45
CA LEU A 232 2.57 -23.14 18.44
C LEU A 232 1.67 -22.05 19.04
N GLN A 233 2.24 -20.88 19.34
CA GLN A 233 1.47 -19.73 19.81
C GLN A 233 0.45 -19.27 18.75
N LEU A 234 0.84 -19.25 17.47
CA LEU A 234 -0.08 -18.91 16.37
C LEU A 234 -1.22 -19.91 16.27
N PHE A 235 -0.93 -21.21 16.39
CA PHE A 235 -1.98 -22.24 16.45
C PHE A 235 -2.92 -22.02 17.63
N GLN A 236 -2.38 -21.76 18.83
CA GLN A 236 -3.18 -21.51 20.03
C GLN A 236 -4.08 -20.30 19.87
N ASN A 237 -3.55 -19.20 19.29
CA ASN A 237 -4.34 -18.00 19.02
C ASN A 237 -5.47 -18.29 18.02
N LYS A 238 -5.17 -19.02 16.95
CA LYS A 238 -6.14 -19.34 15.88
C LYS A 238 -7.16 -20.38 16.28
N LEU A 239 -6.76 -21.45 17.01
CA LEU A 239 -7.65 -22.58 17.40
C LEU A 239 -8.34 -22.34 18.76
N GLY A 240 -7.84 -21.41 19.57
CA GLY A 240 -8.22 -21.24 20.98
C GLY A 240 -7.50 -22.26 21.89
N GLN A 241 -7.32 -21.89 23.16
CA GLN A 241 -6.50 -22.62 24.15
C GLN A 241 -6.89 -24.09 24.40
N ARG A 242 -8.07 -24.53 23.94
CA ARG A 242 -8.58 -25.89 24.21
C ARG A 242 -7.95 -27.00 23.35
N ASN A 243 -7.14 -26.65 22.35
CA ASN A 243 -6.66 -27.59 21.33
C ASN A 243 -5.13 -27.71 21.25
N ALA A 244 -4.38 -27.20 22.24
CA ALA A 244 -2.94 -27.35 22.28
C ALA A 244 -2.55 -28.70 22.87
N ASP A 245 -2.27 -29.67 22.02
CA ASP A 245 -1.80 -31.01 22.38
C ASP A 245 -0.53 -31.38 21.58
N ALA A 246 0.05 -32.53 21.87
CA ALA A 246 1.22 -33.05 21.16
C ALA A 246 1.01 -33.12 19.62
N CYS A 247 -0.23 -33.30 19.17
CA CYS A 247 -0.54 -33.32 17.73
C CYS A 247 -0.38 -31.96 17.08
N THR A 248 -0.54 -30.87 17.83
CA THR A 248 -0.33 -29.49 17.31
C THR A 248 1.14 -29.25 17.01
N THR A 249 2.06 -29.73 17.84
CA THR A 249 3.50 -29.67 17.61
C THR A 249 3.90 -30.44 16.35
N GLU A 250 3.39 -31.68 16.22
CA GLU A 250 3.66 -32.51 15.05
C GLU A 250 3.09 -31.86 13.76
N LEU A 251 1.90 -31.27 13.85
CA LEU A 251 1.31 -30.54 12.73
C LEU A 251 2.12 -29.28 12.37
N ALA A 252 2.55 -28.48 13.35
CA ALA A 252 3.38 -27.31 13.09
C ALA A 252 4.69 -27.66 12.36
N ALA A 253 5.35 -28.74 12.78
CA ALA A 253 6.55 -29.26 12.12
C ALA A 253 6.26 -29.73 10.69
N SER A 254 5.16 -30.47 10.48
CA SER A 254 4.73 -30.92 9.15
C SER A 254 4.39 -29.78 8.19
N LEU A 255 4.03 -28.63 8.73
CA LEU A 255 3.76 -27.37 8.00
C LEU A 255 5.01 -26.49 7.90
N GLU A 256 6.19 -27.02 8.23
CA GLU A 256 7.49 -26.33 8.17
C GLU A 256 7.46 -24.97 8.90
N TYR A 257 6.64 -24.85 9.93
CA TYR A 257 6.44 -23.62 10.71
C TYR A 257 6.05 -22.40 9.87
N MET A 258 5.41 -22.63 8.72
CA MET A 258 4.98 -21.58 7.81
C MET A 258 3.68 -20.91 8.29
N PRO A 259 3.66 -19.59 8.60
CA PRO A 259 2.49 -18.91 9.17
C PRO A 259 1.21 -19.05 8.34
N LEU A 260 1.34 -18.93 7.01
CA LEU A 260 0.17 -19.06 6.12
C LEU A 260 -0.41 -20.47 6.19
N ALA A 261 0.46 -21.47 6.19
CA ALA A 261 0.08 -22.85 6.30
C ALA A 261 -0.66 -23.15 7.60
N ILE A 262 -0.10 -22.67 8.71
CA ILE A 262 -0.69 -22.78 10.05
C ILE A 262 -2.07 -22.12 10.09
N ALA A 263 -2.19 -20.88 9.56
CA ALA A 263 -3.47 -20.18 9.52
C ALA A 263 -4.53 -20.93 8.69
N GLN A 264 -4.15 -21.48 7.55
CA GLN A 264 -5.04 -22.27 6.69
C GLN A 264 -5.48 -23.57 7.35
N ALA A 265 -4.54 -24.31 7.96
CA ALA A 265 -4.84 -25.54 8.71
C ALA A 265 -5.79 -25.26 9.87
N ALA A 266 -5.51 -24.22 10.67
CA ALA A 266 -6.37 -23.81 11.77
C ALA A 266 -7.79 -23.46 11.29
N ALA A 267 -7.89 -22.66 10.22
CA ALA A 267 -9.18 -22.29 9.64
C ALA A 267 -9.96 -23.50 9.12
N TYR A 268 -9.28 -24.47 8.49
CA TYR A 268 -9.91 -25.70 8.03
C TYR A 268 -10.46 -26.53 9.19
N ILE A 269 -9.64 -26.73 10.24
CA ILE A 269 -10.02 -27.49 11.44
C ILE A 269 -11.25 -26.85 12.10
N LEU A 270 -11.21 -25.52 12.32
CA LEU A 270 -12.33 -24.80 12.94
C LEU A 270 -13.62 -24.90 12.15
N ARG A 271 -13.55 -24.74 10.82
CA ARG A 271 -14.75 -24.82 9.95
C ARG A 271 -15.39 -26.19 9.95
N ARG A 272 -14.65 -27.24 10.26
CA ARG A 272 -15.12 -28.65 10.28
C ARG A 272 -15.30 -29.21 11.68
N HIS A 273 -15.08 -28.43 12.72
CA HIS A 273 -15.35 -28.86 14.08
C HIS A 273 -16.83 -29.22 14.27
N PRO A 274 -17.21 -30.29 14.98
CA PRO A 274 -16.34 -31.29 15.67
C PRO A 274 -15.86 -32.44 14.77
N ARG A 275 -16.18 -32.46 13.48
CA ARG A 275 -15.89 -33.56 12.55
C ARG A 275 -14.40 -33.70 12.20
N CYS A 276 -13.60 -32.65 12.37
CA CYS A 276 -12.17 -32.62 12.14
C CYS A 276 -11.47 -32.11 13.40
N SER A 277 -10.55 -32.88 13.94
CA SER A 277 -9.61 -32.50 14.99
C SER A 277 -8.22 -32.26 14.39
N VAL A 278 -7.29 -31.72 15.18
CA VAL A 278 -5.88 -31.57 14.79
C VAL A 278 -5.29 -32.89 14.37
N ARG A 279 -5.51 -33.95 15.18
CA ARG A 279 -5.05 -35.34 14.90
C ARG A 279 -5.57 -35.84 13.56
N LYS A 280 -6.88 -35.69 13.32
CA LYS A 280 -7.48 -36.14 12.07
C LYS A 280 -6.95 -35.38 10.85
N TYR A 281 -6.72 -34.08 10.98
CA TYR A 281 -6.14 -33.29 9.91
C TYR A 281 -4.71 -33.74 9.58
N LEU A 282 -3.91 -34.03 10.60
CA LEU A 282 -2.56 -34.56 10.47
C LEU A 282 -2.58 -35.95 9.77
N ASP A 283 -3.45 -36.87 10.22
CA ASP A 283 -3.57 -38.23 9.67
C ASP A 283 -4.05 -38.23 8.20
N GLU A 284 -4.87 -37.24 7.80
CA GLU A 284 -5.36 -37.11 6.42
C GLU A 284 -4.28 -36.61 5.44
N GLY A 285 -3.14 -36.09 5.93
CA GLY A 285 -1.97 -35.68 5.11
C GLY A 285 -2.28 -34.63 4.04
N ARG A 286 -3.29 -33.77 4.23
CA ARG A 286 -3.77 -32.79 3.23
C ARG A 286 -2.91 -31.54 3.17
N PHE A 287 -1.59 -31.70 3.11
CA PHE A 287 -0.62 -30.62 3.00
C PHE A 287 -0.35 -30.26 1.52
N THR A 288 -1.38 -29.91 0.77
CA THR A 288 -1.19 -29.38 -0.60
C THR A 288 -1.12 -27.85 -0.54
N TRP A 289 0.08 -27.33 -0.78
CA TRP A 289 0.42 -25.91 -0.89
C TRP A 289 0.37 -25.42 -2.33
#